data_7550615cbfab3162353332d2f252d53b
#
_entry.id   7550615cbfab3162353332d2f252d53b
#
_cell.length_a   1.000
_cell.length_b   1.000
_cell.length_c   1.000
_cell.angle_alpha   90.00
_cell.angle_beta   90.00
_cell.angle_gamma   90.00
#
_symmetry.space_group_name_H-M   'P 1'
#
loop_
_entity.id
_entity.type
_entity.pdbx_description
1 polymer ?
#
loop_
_entity_poly.entity_id
_entity_poly.type
_entity_poly.pdbx_seq_one_letter_code
_entity_poly.pdbx_strand_id
1 'polypeptide(L)'
;MALFRKKDKEKETSEGGGGSSCPSGQSGASCKSCSAASCPSRQEEAVNARLARIRSKIVVMSGKGGVGKSTVAATIARGLAHRGRSVGLLDVDFHGPSLPRILGAVGKKAELKGDAIIPVPIEDRLSVMSLGFLLPDAKEAVIWRGPIKMNLIKQFLEDVDWGDLDYLVVDCPPGTGDEPLSVLQILGSDAGAVIVTTPQAVAVDDVRRSITFCEKLGNPVLGVVENMSGFRCPGCGQVHDLFGRGGGKALAEEMGVPFLGSIPLAPEVRLAGDSERSASDAADPAVELARDIIDTIEECTAKKDG
;
A
#
# COMPACT_ATOMS: atom_id res chain seq x y z
N MET A 1 -9.90 -7.83 -17.49
CA MET A 1 -10.62 -9.11 -17.74
C MET A 1 -9.86 -10.06 -18.66
N ALA A 2 -9.13 -9.63 -19.66
CA ALA A 2 -8.35 -10.54 -20.52
C ALA A 2 -7.21 -11.27 -19.80
N LEU A 3 -6.57 -10.65 -18.83
CA LEU A 3 -5.48 -11.23 -18.03
C LEU A 3 -5.93 -12.42 -17.16
N PHE A 4 -7.12 -12.32 -16.57
CA PHE A 4 -7.64 -13.35 -15.66
C PHE A 4 -8.22 -14.56 -16.42
N ARG A 5 -8.72 -14.36 -17.65
CA ARG A 5 -9.26 -15.45 -18.50
C ARG A 5 -8.21 -16.38 -19.09
N LYS A 6 -6.93 -15.94 -19.19
CA LYS A 6 -5.89 -16.78 -19.81
C LYS A 6 -5.41 -17.91 -18.88
N LYS A 7 -5.29 -17.62 -17.57
CA LYS A 7 -4.92 -18.66 -16.57
C LYS A 7 -6.08 -19.65 -16.29
N ASP A 8 -7.34 -19.20 -16.42
CA ASP A 8 -8.50 -20.08 -16.21
C ASP A 8 -8.77 -21.02 -17.40
N LYS A 9 -8.44 -20.63 -18.64
CA LYS A 9 -8.59 -21.50 -19.82
C LYS A 9 -7.59 -22.66 -19.86
N GLU A 10 -6.40 -22.50 -19.28
CA GLU A 10 -5.45 -23.62 -19.15
C GLU A 10 -5.86 -24.65 -18.07
N LYS A 11 -6.79 -24.28 -17.16
CA LYS A 11 -7.37 -25.21 -16.17
C LYS A 11 -8.52 -26.06 -16.71
N GLU A 12 -9.25 -25.60 -17.73
CA GLU A 12 -10.40 -26.33 -18.27
C GLU A 12 -10.03 -27.43 -19.31
N THR A 13 -8.78 -27.44 -19.78
CA THR A 13 -8.34 -28.47 -20.81
C THR A 13 -7.53 -29.62 -20.24
N SER A 14 -7.36 -29.73 -18.91
CA SER A 14 -6.58 -30.81 -18.27
C SER A 14 -7.42 -31.78 -17.41
N GLU A 15 -8.74 -31.85 -17.60
CA GLU A 15 -9.54 -32.97 -17.05
C GLU A 15 -9.42 -34.23 -17.93
N GLY A 16 -8.39 -34.99 -17.64
CA GLY A 16 -8.19 -36.31 -18.28
C GLY A 16 -6.86 -36.94 -17.87
N GLY A 17 -6.78 -37.49 -16.67
CA GLY A 17 -5.69 -38.40 -16.35
C GLY A 17 -5.05 -38.27 -14.98
N GLY A 18 -5.43 -39.11 -14.04
CA GLY A 18 -4.60 -39.66 -12.98
C GLY A 18 -4.19 -38.68 -11.86
N GLY A 19 -5.00 -38.57 -10.81
CA GLY A 19 -4.64 -37.89 -9.56
C GLY A 19 -3.38 -38.45 -8.93
N SER A 20 -2.31 -37.66 -8.88
CA SER A 20 -1.21 -37.82 -7.94
C SER A 20 -1.38 -36.75 -6.89
N SER A 21 -2.08 -37.10 -5.80
CA SER A 21 -2.10 -36.30 -4.58
C SER A 21 -0.67 -36.19 -4.06
N CYS A 22 -0.14 -34.96 -3.96
CA CYS A 22 1.04 -34.70 -3.12
C CYS A 22 0.71 -35.14 -1.69
N PRO A 23 1.48 -36.04 -1.05
CA PRO A 23 1.25 -36.36 0.34
C PRO A 23 1.60 -35.12 1.18
N SER A 24 0.58 -34.46 1.68
CA SER A 24 0.69 -33.42 2.73
C SER A 24 1.21 -34.11 3.99
N GLY A 25 2.47 -33.92 4.32
CA GLY A 25 2.99 -34.40 5.60
C GLY A 25 4.48 -34.68 5.67
N GLN A 26 5.35 -33.88 5.06
CA GLN A 26 6.76 -33.86 5.44
C GLN A 26 7.33 -32.44 5.28
N SER A 27 7.57 -31.79 6.41
CA SER A 27 8.38 -30.59 6.53
C SER A 27 9.82 -30.91 6.07
N GLY A 28 10.36 -30.17 5.10
CA GLY A 28 11.79 -30.09 4.88
C GLY A 28 12.40 -30.82 3.71
N ALA A 29 11.66 -31.14 2.63
CA ALA A 29 12.28 -31.64 1.39
C ALA A 29 11.93 -30.73 0.21
N SER A 30 12.93 -30.11 -0.39
CA SER A 30 12.80 -29.34 -1.63
C SER A 30 12.15 -30.20 -2.70
N CYS A 31 10.95 -29.85 -3.12
CA CYS A 31 10.22 -30.56 -4.15
C CYS A 31 10.84 -30.25 -5.52
N LYS A 32 11.96 -30.92 -5.86
CA LYS A 32 12.67 -30.79 -7.14
C LYS A 32 11.99 -31.49 -8.33
N SER A 33 10.85 -32.16 -8.11
CA SER A 33 10.22 -33.03 -9.12
C SER A 33 8.88 -32.54 -9.69
N CYS A 34 8.31 -31.42 -9.20
CA CYS A 34 7.08 -30.84 -9.76
C CYS A 34 7.40 -29.92 -10.93
N SER A 35 7.03 -30.30 -12.15
CA SER A 35 7.15 -29.46 -13.36
C SER A 35 5.98 -28.46 -13.55
N ALA A 36 4.98 -28.47 -12.68
CA ALA A 36 3.80 -27.62 -12.83
C ALA A 36 4.07 -26.19 -12.31
N ALA A 37 3.82 -25.20 -13.15
CA ALA A 37 3.91 -23.77 -12.82
C ALA A 37 2.96 -23.32 -11.68
N SER A 38 2.02 -24.16 -11.26
CA SER A 38 1.03 -23.92 -10.20
C SER A 38 1.38 -24.55 -8.85
N CYS A 39 2.65 -24.95 -8.63
CA CYS A 39 3.06 -25.49 -7.34
C CYS A 39 3.12 -24.38 -6.29
N PRO A 40 2.39 -24.46 -5.14
CA PRO A 40 2.35 -23.42 -4.12
C PRO A 40 3.73 -23.00 -3.60
N SER A 41 4.65 -23.95 -3.44
CA SER A 41 6.02 -23.68 -2.98
C SER A 41 6.84 -22.84 -3.99
N ARG A 42 6.64 -23.04 -5.29
CA ARG A 42 7.32 -22.22 -6.32
C ARG A 42 6.76 -20.82 -6.42
N GLN A 43 5.45 -20.66 -6.20
CA GLN A 43 4.83 -19.34 -6.16
C GLN A 43 5.33 -18.55 -4.94
N GLU A 44 5.43 -19.19 -3.78
CA GLU A 44 6.00 -18.55 -2.59
C GLU A 44 7.49 -18.19 -2.77
N GLU A 45 8.28 -19.06 -3.39
CA GLU A 45 9.68 -18.77 -3.74
C GLU A 45 9.80 -17.59 -4.71
N ALA A 46 8.93 -17.48 -5.72
CA ALA A 46 8.93 -16.38 -6.68
C ALA A 46 8.54 -15.04 -6.02
N VAL A 47 7.52 -15.04 -5.14
CA VAL A 47 7.15 -13.86 -4.35
C VAL A 47 8.32 -13.44 -3.46
N ASN A 48 8.90 -14.37 -2.71
CA ASN A 48 10.01 -14.07 -1.80
C ASN A 48 11.23 -13.53 -2.54
N ALA A 49 11.55 -14.08 -3.72
CA ALA A 49 12.66 -13.60 -4.54
C ALA A 49 12.43 -12.15 -5.03
N ARG A 50 11.18 -11.77 -5.35
CA ARG A 50 10.84 -10.39 -5.72
C ARG A 50 10.86 -9.45 -4.52
N LEU A 51 10.28 -9.88 -3.39
CA LEU A 51 10.28 -9.09 -2.16
C LEU A 51 11.69 -8.86 -1.60
N ALA A 52 12.63 -9.76 -1.87
CA ALA A 52 14.05 -9.61 -1.51
C ALA A 52 14.76 -8.47 -2.28
N ARG A 53 14.20 -8.01 -3.42
CA ARG A 53 14.69 -6.85 -4.18
C ARG A 53 14.14 -5.52 -3.65
N ILE A 54 13.31 -5.56 -2.63
CA ILE A 54 12.70 -4.40 -1.98
C ILE A 54 13.34 -4.23 -0.62
N ARG A 55 14.09 -3.14 -0.44
CA ARG A 55 14.85 -2.89 0.78
C ARG A 55 13.95 -2.65 1.99
N SER A 56 12.95 -1.79 1.84
CA SER A 56 12.02 -1.45 2.93
C SER A 56 10.57 -1.50 2.47
N LYS A 57 9.71 -2.11 3.28
CA LYS A 57 8.29 -2.27 3.01
C LYS A 57 7.49 -1.48 4.04
N ILE A 58 6.63 -0.58 3.58
CA ILE A 58 5.81 0.31 4.40
C ILE A 58 4.34 0.03 4.09
N VAL A 59 3.57 -0.38 5.08
CA VAL A 59 2.14 -0.61 4.93
C VAL A 59 1.37 0.53 5.58
N VAL A 60 0.63 1.29 4.78
CA VAL A 60 -0.19 2.40 5.28
C VAL A 60 -1.58 1.90 5.57
N MET A 61 -1.98 2.01 6.82
CA MET A 61 -3.22 1.47 7.38
C MET A 61 -4.06 2.57 8.05
N SER A 62 -5.32 2.29 8.24
CA SER A 62 -6.21 3.14 9.05
C SER A 62 -7.29 2.28 9.71
N GLY A 63 -7.76 2.66 10.88
CA GLY A 63 -8.84 1.96 11.57
C GLY A 63 -10.21 2.14 10.90
N LYS A 64 -10.43 3.26 10.19
CA LYS A 64 -11.67 3.56 9.47
C LYS A 64 -11.42 4.26 8.14
N GLY A 65 -12.45 4.28 7.27
CA GLY A 65 -12.41 5.03 6.02
C GLY A 65 -12.50 6.55 6.21
N GLY A 66 -12.06 7.31 5.20
CA GLY A 66 -12.21 8.76 5.17
C GLY A 66 -11.18 9.56 5.96
N VAL A 67 -10.16 8.94 6.54
CA VAL A 67 -9.07 9.63 7.28
C VAL A 67 -7.97 10.20 6.36
N GLY A 68 -8.06 9.99 5.06
CA GLY A 68 -7.05 10.42 4.09
C GLY A 68 -5.85 9.49 3.97
N LYS A 69 -6.01 8.21 4.29
CA LYS A 69 -4.98 7.16 4.23
C LYS A 69 -4.25 7.14 2.88
N SER A 70 -4.97 7.05 1.76
CA SER A 70 -4.40 7.00 0.41
C SER A 70 -3.66 8.27 0.04
N THR A 71 -4.13 9.45 0.51
CA THR A 71 -3.41 10.72 0.35
C THR A 71 -2.07 10.67 1.10
N VAL A 72 -2.08 10.19 2.35
CA VAL A 72 -0.85 10.04 3.14
C VAL A 72 0.10 9.02 2.49
N ALA A 73 -0.40 7.89 1.99
CA ALA A 73 0.41 6.90 1.28
C ALA A 73 1.08 7.49 0.03
N ALA A 74 0.31 8.22 -0.79
CA ALA A 74 0.84 8.93 -1.96
C ALA A 74 1.87 10.00 -1.58
N THR A 75 1.61 10.75 -0.50
CA THR A 75 2.52 11.79 0.01
C THR A 75 3.84 11.20 0.48
N ILE A 76 3.82 10.10 1.24
CA ILE A 76 5.02 9.38 1.68
C ILE A 76 5.80 8.88 0.45
N ALA A 77 5.13 8.23 -0.49
CA ALA A 77 5.78 7.69 -1.69
C ALA A 77 6.45 8.77 -2.54
N ARG A 78 5.75 9.89 -2.80
CA ARG A 78 6.30 11.05 -3.51
C ARG A 78 7.48 11.68 -2.76
N GLY A 79 7.32 11.90 -1.47
CA GLY A 79 8.35 12.51 -0.66
C GLY A 79 9.64 11.70 -0.63
N LEU A 80 9.56 10.36 -0.58
CA LEU A 80 10.71 9.47 -0.69
C LEU A 80 11.34 9.54 -2.10
N ALA A 81 10.50 9.55 -3.16
CA ALA A 81 10.97 9.68 -4.53
C ALA A 81 11.70 11.01 -4.78
N HIS A 82 11.18 12.14 -4.27
CA HIS A 82 11.83 13.46 -4.34
C HIS A 82 13.19 13.51 -3.61
N ARG A 83 13.43 12.59 -2.67
CA ARG A 83 14.74 12.40 -2.01
C ARG A 83 15.66 11.45 -2.77
N GLY A 84 15.30 11.07 -3.99
CA GLY A 84 16.10 10.23 -4.86
C GLY A 84 15.98 8.73 -4.59
N ARG A 85 14.99 8.29 -3.80
CA ARG A 85 14.72 6.86 -3.56
C ARG A 85 13.92 6.26 -4.68
N SER A 86 14.19 5.00 -5.04
CA SER A 86 13.36 4.22 -5.95
C SER A 86 12.15 3.69 -5.20
N VAL A 87 10.93 4.12 -5.58
CA VAL A 87 9.70 3.86 -4.82
C VAL A 87 8.65 3.20 -5.68
N GLY A 88 8.10 2.08 -5.18
CA GLY A 88 6.85 1.47 -5.66
C GLY A 88 5.70 1.86 -4.73
N LEU A 89 4.55 2.20 -5.30
CA LEU A 89 3.32 2.42 -4.54
C LEU A 89 2.25 1.45 -5.02
N LEU A 90 1.77 0.58 -4.13
CA LEU A 90 0.77 -0.44 -4.42
C LEU A 90 -0.55 -0.09 -3.73
N ASP A 91 -1.62 0.02 -4.54
CA ASP A 91 -2.99 0.22 -4.09
C ASP A 91 -3.72 -1.11 -3.99
N VAL A 92 -4.05 -1.51 -2.78
CA VAL A 92 -4.85 -2.73 -2.52
C VAL A 92 -6.25 -2.41 -1.99
N ASP A 93 -6.69 -1.14 -2.04
CA ASP A 93 -8.07 -0.75 -1.76
C ASP A 93 -8.95 -0.97 -3.01
N PHE A 94 -9.39 -2.20 -3.21
CA PHE A 94 -10.18 -2.61 -4.38
C PHE A 94 -11.61 -2.03 -4.40
N HIS A 95 -12.08 -1.46 -3.30
CA HIS A 95 -13.42 -0.86 -3.20
C HIS A 95 -13.45 0.58 -3.72
N GLY A 96 -12.36 1.30 -3.61
CA GLY A 96 -12.27 2.69 -4.04
C GLY A 96 -10.84 3.08 -4.43
N PRO A 97 -10.32 2.52 -5.54
CA PRO A 97 -8.94 2.81 -5.95
C PRO A 97 -8.78 4.31 -6.22
N SER A 98 -8.28 5.04 -5.24
CA SER A 98 -8.18 6.51 -5.28
C SER A 98 -6.83 7.01 -5.79
N LEU A 99 -5.79 6.19 -5.71
CA LEU A 99 -4.42 6.56 -6.09
C LEU A 99 -4.27 7.04 -7.52
N PRO A 100 -4.93 6.44 -8.56
CA PRO A 100 -4.85 6.97 -9.92
C PRO A 100 -5.29 8.43 -10.02
N ARG A 101 -6.31 8.83 -9.26
CA ARG A 101 -6.79 10.22 -9.22
C ARG A 101 -5.85 11.12 -8.44
N ILE A 102 -5.46 10.72 -7.22
CA ILE A 102 -4.56 11.49 -6.35
C ILE A 102 -3.23 11.80 -7.05
N LEU A 103 -2.77 10.90 -7.91
CA LEU A 103 -1.49 11.01 -8.61
C LEU A 103 -1.61 11.59 -10.04
N GLY A 104 -2.80 12.05 -10.46
CA GLY A 104 -3.00 12.58 -11.81
C GLY A 104 -2.79 11.54 -12.92
N ALA A 105 -3.04 10.26 -12.62
CA ALA A 105 -2.79 9.14 -13.53
C ALA A 105 -4.07 8.49 -14.06
N VAL A 106 -5.20 9.20 -13.98
CA VAL A 106 -6.49 8.72 -14.49
C VAL A 106 -6.37 8.47 -16.01
N GLY A 107 -6.83 7.29 -16.44
CA GLY A 107 -6.76 6.88 -17.85
C GLY A 107 -5.46 6.22 -18.28
N LYS A 108 -4.39 6.29 -17.48
CA LYS A 108 -3.21 5.46 -17.71
C LYS A 108 -3.55 3.98 -17.52
N LYS A 109 -2.82 3.10 -18.22
CA LYS A 109 -3.00 1.65 -18.14
C LYS A 109 -1.66 0.99 -17.83
N ALA A 110 -1.70 -0.06 -17.04
CA ALA A 110 -0.54 -0.92 -16.84
C ALA A 110 -0.28 -1.73 -18.11
N GLU A 111 0.99 -1.86 -18.48
CA GLU A 111 1.42 -2.62 -19.65
C GLU A 111 1.81 -4.05 -19.24
N LEU A 112 1.68 -4.98 -20.19
CA LEU A 112 2.14 -6.35 -20.04
C LEU A 112 3.41 -6.55 -20.86
N LYS A 113 4.45 -7.08 -20.23
CA LYS A 113 5.68 -7.47 -20.90
C LYS A 113 5.92 -8.97 -20.64
N GLY A 114 5.53 -9.81 -21.59
CA GLY A 114 5.45 -11.24 -21.35
C GLY A 114 4.39 -11.58 -20.31
N ASP A 115 4.77 -12.23 -19.22
CA ASP A 115 3.89 -12.57 -18.10
C ASP A 115 3.96 -11.54 -16.95
N ALA A 116 4.82 -10.53 -17.05
CA ALA A 116 4.97 -9.50 -16.03
C ALA A 116 4.08 -8.29 -16.29
N ILE A 117 3.53 -7.72 -15.22
CA ILE A 117 2.81 -6.46 -15.23
C ILE A 117 3.82 -5.34 -14.96
N ILE A 118 3.89 -4.37 -15.85
CA ILE A 118 4.76 -3.20 -15.65
C ILE A 118 3.97 -2.15 -14.87
N PRO A 119 4.44 -1.72 -13.70
CA PRO A 119 3.79 -0.66 -12.93
C PRO A 119 3.82 0.67 -13.71
N VAL A 120 2.79 1.49 -13.52
CA VAL A 120 2.66 2.76 -14.24
C VAL A 120 3.65 3.78 -13.69
N PRO A 121 4.57 4.32 -14.49
CA PRO A 121 5.47 5.38 -14.05
C PRO A 121 4.70 6.68 -13.85
N ILE A 122 4.89 7.31 -12.70
CA ILE A 122 4.26 8.59 -12.32
C ILE A 122 5.30 9.71 -12.38
N GLU A 123 6.44 9.49 -11.75
CA GLU A 123 7.58 10.40 -11.67
C GLU A 123 8.87 9.60 -11.91
N ASP A 124 10.01 10.29 -12.03
CA ASP A 124 11.29 9.67 -12.37
C ASP A 124 11.64 8.44 -11.49
N ARG A 125 11.29 8.48 -10.20
CA ARG A 125 11.60 7.42 -9.24
C ARG A 125 10.37 6.84 -8.56
N LEU A 126 9.18 7.11 -9.07
CA LEU A 126 7.92 6.62 -8.52
C LEU A 126 7.11 5.87 -9.57
N SER A 127 6.88 4.60 -9.32
CA SER A 127 5.96 3.76 -10.09
C SER A 127 4.81 3.28 -9.24
N VAL A 128 3.63 3.17 -9.82
CA VAL A 128 2.40 2.84 -9.09
C VAL A 128 1.66 1.69 -9.75
N MET A 129 1.15 0.80 -8.92
CA MET A 129 0.23 -0.25 -9.34
C MET A 129 -1.08 -0.14 -8.57
N SER A 130 -2.19 -0.12 -9.30
CA SER A 130 -3.55 -0.09 -8.76
C SER A 130 -4.46 -0.90 -9.67
N LEU A 131 -5.50 -1.48 -9.10
CA LEU A 131 -6.54 -2.14 -9.89
C LEU A 131 -7.16 -1.19 -10.93
N GLY A 132 -7.24 0.10 -10.63
CA GLY A 132 -7.74 1.12 -11.55
C GLY A 132 -7.01 1.18 -12.89
N PHE A 133 -5.75 0.73 -12.96
CA PHE A 133 -4.98 0.67 -14.20
C PHE A 133 -5.25 -0.59 -15.05
N LEU A 134 -5.91 -1.59 -14.49
CA LEU A 134 -6.27 -2.83 -15.18
C LEU A 134 -7.73 -2.86 -15.65
N LEU A 135 -8.59 -2.03 -15.06
CA LEU A 135 -10.01 -1.99 -15.43
C LEU A 135 -10.18 -1.25 -16.76
N PRO A 136 -11.05 -1.78 -17.68
CA PRO A 136 -11.35 -1.10 -18.95
C PRO A 136 -12.02 0.26 -18.75
N ASP A 137 -12.92 0.35 -17.79
CA ASP A 137 -13.62 1.57 -17.38
C ASP A 137 -13.58 1.73 -15.86
N ALA A 138 -13.15 2.92 -15.39
CA ALA A 138 -13.13 3.28 -13.97
C ALA A 138 -14.54 3.34 -13.33
N LYS A 139 -15.59 3.34 -14.13
CA LYS A 139 -17.00 3.35 -13.69
C LYS A 139 -17.60 1.96 -13.53
N GLU A 140 -16.90 0.91 -13.97
CA GLU A 140 -17.40 -0.45 -13.87
C GLU A 140 -17.30 -0.95 -12.42
N ALA A 141 -18.44 -1.18 -11.76
CA ALA A 141 -18.49 -1.78 -10.44
C ALA A 141 -18.15 -3.27 -10.55
N VAL A 142 -16.98 -3.66 -10.10
CA VAL A 142 -16.59 -5.08 -10.06
C VAL A 142 -16.83 -5.63 -8.65
N ILE A 143 -17.69 -6.63 -8.56
CA ILE A 143 -17.98 -7.29 -7.28
C ILE A 143 -16.90 -8.35 -7.02
N TRP A 144 -15.97 -8.04 -6.15
CA TRP A 144 -14.90 -8.94 -5.73
C TRP A 144 -15.28 -9.68 -4.44
N ARG A 145 -15.29 -11.02 -4.48
CA ARG A 145 -15.43 -11.83 -3.27
C ARG A 145 -14.07 -12.03 -2.60
N GLY A 146 -14.05 -12.22 -1.27
CA GLY A 146 -12.84 -12.34 -0.46
C GLY A 146 -11.70 -13.17 -1.07
N PRO A 147 -11.92 -14.44 -1.49
CA PRO A 147 -10.87 -15.25 -2.08
C PRO A 147 -10.24 -14.68 -3.37
N ILE A 148 -11.03 -13.96 -4.18
CA ILE A 148 -10.53 -13.32 -5.41
C ILE A 148 -9.62 -12.15 -5.07
N LYS A 149 -9.98 -11.34 -4.06
CA LYS A 149 -9.15 -10.22 -3.60
C LYS A 149 -7.79 -10.68 -3.08
N MET A 150 -7.78 -11.77 -2.31
CA MET A 150 -6.55 -12.38 -1.78
C MET A 150 -5.61 -12.82 -2.90
N ASN A 151 -6.17 -13.47 -3.92
CA ASN A 151 -5.41 -13.87 -5.11
C ASN A 151 -4.87 -12.65 -5.87
N LEU A 152 -5.62 -11.56 -5.95
CA LEU A 152 -5.17 -10.31 -6.59
C LEU A 152 -4.02 -9.65 -5.84
N ILE A 153 -4.07 -9.59 -4.51
CA ILE A 153 -2.96 -9.07 -3.69
C ILE A 153 -1.70 -9.90 -3.96
N LYS A 154 -1.83 -11.22 -3.94
CA LYS A 154 -0.73 -12.12 -4.29
C LYS A 154 -0.20 -11.83 -5.68
N GLN A 155 -1.07 -11.73 -6.68
CA GLN A 155 -0.68 -11.46 -8.07
C GLN A 155 0.01 -10.11 -8.22
N PHE A 156 -0.42 -9.05 -7.53
CA PHE A 156 0.25 -7.75 -7.58
C PHE A 156 1.66 -7.80 -6.97
N LEU A 157 1.87 -8.63 -5.99
CA LEU A 157 3.19 -8.82 -5.41
C LEU A 157 4.05 -9.82 -6.20
N GLU A 158 3.41 -10.78 -6.89
CA GLU A 158 4.07 -11.83 -7.68
C GLU A 158 4.31 -11.43 -9.14
N ASP A 159 3.32 -10.83 -9.82
CA ASP A 159 3.34 -10.63 -11.27
C ASP A 159 3.82 -9.21 -11.66
N VAL A 160 3.82 -8.22 -10.74
CA VAL A 160 4.32 -6.88 -11.01
C VAL A 160 5.85 -6.87 -10.98
N ASP A 161 6.46 -6.41 -12.07
CA ASP A 161 7.91 -6.22 -12.14
C ASP A 161 8.30 -4.84 -11.57
N TRP A 162 8.49 -4.82 -10.26
CA TRP A 162 8.89 -3.61 -9.54
C TRP A 162 10.36 -3.21 -9.79
N GLY A 163 11.21 -4.13 -10.25
CA GLY A 163 12.66 -3.90 -10.28
C GLY A 163 13.26 -3.88 -8.86
N ASP A 164 14.38 -3.17 -8.71
CA ASP A 164 15.02 -2.94 -7.42
C ASP A 164 14.46 -1.66 -6.80
N LEU A 165 13.86 -1.79 -5.61
CA LEU A 165 13.25 -0.67 -4.91
C LEU A 165 13.94 -0.41 -3.56
N ASP A 166 14.13 0.87 -3.25
CA ASP A 166 14.45 1.30 -1.88
C ASP A 166 13.22 1.13 -0.98
N TYR A 167 12.02 1.47 -1.49
CA TYR A 167 10.77 1.40 -0.74
C TYR A 167 9.62 0.85 -1.56
N LEU A 168 8.84 -0.05 -0.96
CA LEU A 168 7.48 -0.37 -1.42
C LEU A 168 6.50 0.17 -0.39
N VAL A 169 5.67 1.14 -0.80
CA VAL A 169 4.58 1.67 0.02
C VAL A 169 3.28 0.99 -0.41
N VAL A 170 2.55 0.41 0.53
CA VAL A 170 1.29 -0.31 0.26
C VAL A 170 0.14 0.42 0.93
N ASP A 171 -0.81 0.91 0.13
CA ASP A 171 -2.05 1.53 0.59
C ASP A 171 -3.11 0.45 0.81
N CYS A 172 -3.38 0.10 2.08
CA CYS A 172 -4.35 -0.93 2.45
C CYS A 172 -5.78 -0.39 2.52
N PRO A 173 -6.81 -1.22 2.35
CA PRO A 173 -8.17 -0.83 2.69
C PRO A 173 -8.29 -0.51 4.19
N PRO A 174 -9.31 0.28 4.59
CA PRO A 174 -9.51 0.63 5.99
C PRO A 174 -9.91 -0.58 6.84
N GLY A 175 -9.54 -0.54 8.11
CA GLY A 175 -9.85 -1.57 9.11
C GLY A 175 -8.76 -2.63 9.25
N THR A 176 -9.10 -3.69 9.99
CA THR A 176 -8.22 -4.83 10.33
C THR A 176 -8.79 -6.14 9.77
N GLY A 177 -9.34 -6.09 8.56
CA GLY A 177 -9.96 -7.23 7.87
C GLY A 177 -8.95 -8.16 7.18
N ASP A 178 -9.49 -9.02 6.32
CA ASP A 178 -8.70 -10.05 5.63
C ASP A 178 -7.66 -9.48 4.68
N GLU A 179 -7.93 -8.32 4.04
CA GLU A 179 -7.00 -7.71 3.09
C GLU A 179 -5.72 -7.20 3.77
N PRO A 180 -5.77 -6.33 4.82
CA PRO A 180 -4.58 -5.93 5.57
C PRO A 180 -3.83 -7.12 6.18
N LEU A 181 -4.56 -8.13 6.69
CA LEU A 181 -3.96 -9.36 7.21
C LEU A 181 -3.09 -10.05 6.15
N SER A 182 -3.63 -10.21 4.95
CA SER A 182 -2.93 -10.89 3.85
C SER A 182 -1.73 -10.11 3.36
N VAL A 183 -1.86 -8.78 3.26
CA VAL A 183 -0.75 -7.91 2.90
C VAL A 183 0.41 -8.09 3.87
N LEU A 184 0.16 -7.99 5.19
CA LEU A 184 1.20 -8.13 6.20
C LEU A 184 1.81 -9.54 6.21
N GLN A 185 0.98 -10.60 6.07
CA GLN A 185 1.48 -11.98 5.99
C GLN A 185 2.36 -12.24 4.77
N ILE A 186 2.00 -11.70 3.60
CA ILE A 186 2.78 -11.88 2.37
C ILE A 186 4.08 -11.06 2.42
N LEU A 187 4.02 -9.82 2.90
CA LEU A 187 5.19 -8.95 2.99
C LEU A 187 6.18 -9.37 4.06
N GLY A 188 5.73 -10.14 5.07
CA GLY A 188 6.56 -10.62 6.15
C GLY A 188 6.67 -9.67 7.35
N SER A 189 7.31 -10.16 8.42
CA SER A 189 7.42 -9.43 9.69
C SER A 189 8.35 -8.20 9.64
N ASP A 190 9.11 -8.02 8.58
CA ASP A 190 9.94 -6.84 8.32
C ASP A 190 9.17 -5.66 7.74
N ALA A 191 7.93 -5.88 7.27
CA ALA A 191 7.05 -4.80 6.81
C ALA A 191 6.61 -3.92 7.98
N GLY A 192 6.91 -2.61 7.90
CA GLY A 192 6.55 -1.64 8.93
C GLY A 192 5.22 -0.96 8.66
N ALA A 193 4.37 -0.83 9.68
CA ALA A 193 3.07 -0.21 9.56
C ALA A 193 3.10 1.29 9.92
N VAL A 194 2.55 2.14 9.05
CA VAL A 194 2.22 3.54 9.31
C VAL A 194 0.70 3.63 9.48
N ILE A 195 0.26 4.10 10.63
CA ILE A 195 -1.17 4.13 10.95
C ILE A 195 -1.69 5.55 10.88
N VAL A 196 -2.65 5.78 9.98
CA VAL A 196 -3.24 7.10 9.72
C VAL A 196 -4.54 7.26 10.49
N THR A 197 -4.68 8.38 11.20
CA THR A 197 -5.87 8.77 11.93
C THR A 197 -6.25 10.22 11.71
N THR A 198 -7.39 10.63 12.24
CA THR A 198 -7.77 12.03 12.44
C THR A 198 -7.87 12.32 13.94
N PRO A 199 -7.85 13.60 14.39
CA PRO A 199 -7.87 13.94 15.83
C PRO A 199 -9.11 13.47 16.60
N GLN A 200 -10.19 13.13 15.90
CA GLN A 200 -11.48 12.78 16.49
C GLN A 200 -11.40 11.48 17.33
N ALA A 201 -11.98 11.46 18.51
CA ALA A 201 -11.97 10.34 19.45
C ALA A 201 -12.41 8.99 18.81
N VAL A 202 -13.46 9.01 17.98
CA VAL A 202 -13.94 7.80 17.27
C VAL A 202 -12.87 7.22 16.34
N ALA A 203 -12.01 8.07 15.74
CA ALA A 203 -10.90 7.59 14.90
C ALA A 203 -9.77 6.99 15.73
N VAL A 204 -9.53 7.58 16.90
CA VAL A 204 -8.48 7.16 17.85
C VAL A 204 -8.74 5.73 18.36
N ASP A 205 -9.97 5.39 18.70
CA ASP A 205 -10.32 4.03 19.15
C ASP A 205 -10.08 2.96 18.09
N ASP A 206 -10.30 3.28 16.82
CA ASP A 206 -10.04 2.36 15.72
C ASP A 206 -8.54 2.14 15.48
N VAL A 207 -7.73 3.17 15.73
CA VAL A 207 -6.25 3.10 15.63
C VAL A 207 -5.67 2.16 16.68
N ARG A 208 -6.20 2.16 17.91
CA ARG A 208 -5.79 1.22 18.96
C ARG A 208 -5.90 -0.24 18.48
N ARG A 209 -7.01 -0.57 17.78
CA ARG A 209 -7.20 -1.89 17.18
C ARG A 209 -6.17 -2.20 16.10
N SER A 210 -5.82 -1.20 15.26
CA SER A 210 -4.83 -1.38 14.20
C SER A 210 -3.42 -1.59 14.76
N ILE A 211 -3.03 -0.89 15.83
CA ILE A 211 -1.74 -1.10 16.51
C ILE A 211 -1.68 -2.52 17.08
N THR A 212 -2.66 -2.92 17.88
CA THR A 212 -2.72 -4.27 18.47
C THR A 212 -2.76 -5.37 17.40
N PHE A 213 -3.37 -5.10 16.25
CA PHE A 213 -3.38 -6.02 15.12
C PHE A 213 -1.97 -6.24 14.56
N CYS A 214 -1.20 -5.18 14.31
CA CYS A 214 0.18 -5.27 13.86
C CYS A 214 1.07 -6.01 14.88
N GLU A 215 0.93 -5.70 16.17
CA GLU A 215 1.67 -6.35 17.25
C GLU A 215 1.43 -7.86 17.28
N LYS A 216 0.16 -8.30 17.14
CA LYS A 216 -0.20 -9.73 17.10
C LYS A 216 0.39 -10.47 15.89
N LEU A 217 0.64 -9.77 14.80
CA LEU A 217 1.27 -10.32 13.59
C LEU A 217 2.79 -10.25 13.64
N GLY A 218 3.37 -9.57 14.63
CA GLY A 218 4.82 -9.37 14.74
C GLY A 218 5.36 -8.31 13.77
N ASN A 219 4.49 -7.48 13.18
CA ASN A 219 4.89 -6.39 12.31
C ASN A 219 5.18 -5.13 13.14
N PRO A 220 6.32 -4.45 12.95
CA PRO A 220 6.64 -3.24 13.67
C PRO A 220 5.72 -2.08 13.26
N VAL A 221 5.23 -1.33 14.23
CA VAL A 221 4.54 -0.06 13.99
C VAL A 221 5.58 1.04 13.89
N LEU A 222 5.79 1.58 12.69
CA LEU A 222 6.70 2.71 12.46
C LEU A 222 6.20 3.97 13.14
N GLY A 223 4.87 4.14 13.23
CA GLY A 223 4.23 5.16 14.03
C GLY A 223 2.87 5.58 13.52
N VAL A 224 2.32 6.60 14.19
CA VAL A 224 1.01 7.18 13.93
C VAL A 224 1.15 8.52 13.24
N VAL A 225 0.37 8.74 12.18
CA VAL A 225 0.21 10.03 11.49
C VAL A 225 -1.18 10.57 11.79
N GLU A 226 -1.25 11.79 12.35
CA GLU A 226 -2.51 12.50 12.56
C GLU A 226 -2.78 13.40 11.36
N ASN A 227 -3.67 12.97 10.47
CA ASN A 227 -4.10 13.74 9.31
C ASN A 227 -5.30 14.64 9.65
N MET A 228 -5.51 15.71 8.89
CA MET A 228 -6.55 16.72 9.11
C MET A 228 -6.46 17.38 10.50
N SER A 229 -5.24 17.54 11.00
CA SER A 229 -4.95 18.14 12.32
C SER A 229 -4.88 19.66 12.24
N GLY A 230 -6.01 20.29 12.50
CA GLY A 230 -6.21 21.72 12.32
C GLY A 230 -6.39 22.12 10.84
N PHE A 231 -6.94 23.29 10.64
CA PHE A 231 -7.18 23.92 9.35
C PHE A 231 -6.53 25.30 9.32
N ARG A 232 -5.64 25.54 8.36
CA ARG A 232 -5.07 26.86 8.13
C ARG A 232 -5.98 27.64 7.17
N CYS A 233 -6.57 28.75 7.67
CA CYS A 233 -7.40 29.60 6.83
C CYS A 233 -6.55 30.30 5.75
N PRO A 234 -6.86 30.12 4.46
CA PRO A 234 -6.08 30.76 3.38
C PRO A 234 -6.25 32.28 3.33
N GLY A 235 -7.32 32.83 3.95
CA GLY A 235 -7.57 34.26 3.96
C GLY A 235 -6.81 35.02 5.04
N CYS A 236 -6.64 34.44 6.25
CA CYS A 236 -6.02 35.15 7.39
C CYS A 236 -4.83 34.41 8.02
N GLY A 237 -4.53 33.19 7.57
CA GLY A 237 -3.44 32.34 8.10
C GLY A 237 -3.71 31.74 9.48
N GLN A 238 -4.83 32.07 10.14
CA GLN A 238 -5.19 31.48 11.43
C GLN A 238 -5.45 29.98 11.31
N VAL A 239 -5.06 29.23 12.35
CA VAL A 239 -5.31 27.79 12.45
C VAL A 239 -6.56 27.57 13.29
N HIS A 240 -7.52 26.83 12.74
CA HIS A 240 -8.78 26.46 13.38
C HIS A 240 -8.81 24.97 13.62
N ASP A 241 -9.25 24.54 14.80
CA ASP A 241 -9.31 23.14 15.18
C ASP A 241 -10.68 22.53 14.82
N LEU A 242 -10.95 22.37 13.52
CA LEU A 242 -12.25 21.87 13.01
C LEU A 242 -12.56 20.44 13.50
N PHE A 243 -11.56 19.59 13.61
CA PHE A 243 -11.67 18.20 14.05
C PHE A 243 -10.97 17.94 15.38
N GLY A 244 -10.48 19.00 16.06
CA GLY A 244 -9.59 18.90 17.21
C GLY A 244 -8.12 18.75 16.82
N ARG A 245 -7.26 18.47 17.81
CA ARG A 245 -5.82 18.29 17.66
C ARG A 245 -5.28 17.34 18.71
N GLY A 246 -4.23 16.58 18.35
CA GLY A 246 -3.42 15.83 19.30
C GLY A 246 -4.00 14.50 19.76
N GLY A 247 -5.18 14.07 19.26
CA GLY A 247 -5.75 12.78 19.61
C GLY A 247 -4.87 11.61 19.18
N GLY A 248 -4.28 11.69 17.98
CA GLY A 248 -3.36 10.68 17.47
C GLY A 248 -2.04 10.66 18.24
N LYS A 249 -1.54 11.84 18.66
CA LYS A 249 -0.32 11.93 19.49
C LYS A 249 -0.55 11.31 20.87
N ALA A 250 -1.62 11.68 21.54
CA ALA A 250 -1.96 11.12 22.85
C ALA A 250 -2.11 9.58 22.81
N LEU A 251 -2.72 9.08 21.74
CA LEU A 251 -2.84 7.63 21.56
C LEU A 251 -1.49 6.96 21.30
N ALA A 252 -0.63 7.55 20.48
CA ALA A 252 0.70 7.01 20.22
C ALA A 252 1.51 6.90 21.52
N GLU A 253 1.45 7.92 22.37
CA GLU A 253 2.06 7.92 23.72
C GLU A 253 1.44 6.84 24.63
N GLU A 254 0.11 6.71 24.65
CA GLU A 254 -0.61 5.67 25.43
C GLU A 254 -0.20 4.24 25.00
N MET A 255 -0.07 4.03 23.68
CA MET A 255 0.25 2.70 23.13
C MET A 255 1.77 2.42 23.04
N GLY A 256 2.61 3.39 23.43
CA GLY A 256 4.06 3.22 23.38
C GLY A 256 4.65 3.11 21.97
N VAL A 257 3.97 3.66 20.95
CA VAL A 257 4.43 3.69 19.55
C VAL A 257 4.86 5.09 19.14
N PRO A 258 5.76 5.26 18.14
CA PRO A 258 6.17 6.58 17.68
C PRO A 258 4.99 7.40 17.15
N PHE A 259 5.02 8.71 17.42
CA PHE A 259 4.18 9.68 16.73
C PHE A 259 5.01 10.33 15.61
N LEU A 260 4.64 10.07 14.34
CA LEU A 260 5.41 10.55 13.18
C LEU A 260 5.17 12.02 12.88
N GLY A 261 3.96 12.53 13.17
CA GLY A 261 3.64 13.92 12.95
C GLY A 261 2.17 14.17 12.61
N SER A 262 1.86 15.45 12.36
CA SER A 262 0.52 15.92 12.01
C SER A 262 0.53 16.57 10.63
N ILE A 263 -0.51 16.30 9.83
CA ILE A 263 -0.76 16.96 8.54
C ILE A 263 -2.02 17.80 8.70
N PRO A 264 -1.96 19.12 8.49
CA PRO A 264 -3.14 19.98 8.56
C PRO A 264 -4.09 19.75 7.39
N LEU A 265 -5.37 20.05 7.58
CA LEU A 265 -6.30 20.16 6.48
C LEU A 265 -5.93 21.41 5.67
N ALA A 266 -5.50 21.21 4.42
CA ALA A 266 -5.03 22.26 3.55
C ALA A 266 -5.77 22.20 2.18
N PRO A 267 -6.44 23.28 1.76
CA PRO A 267 -7.16 23.34 0.49
C PRO A 267 -6.25 23.06 -0.72
N GLU A 268 -5.00 23.50 -0.65
CA GLU A 268 -3.97 23.29 -1.68
C GLU A 268 -3.67 21.82 -1.94
N VAL A 269 -3.71 20.97 -0.91
CA VAL A 269 -3.54 19.50 -1.04
C VAL A 269 -4.70 18.90 -1.84
N ARG A 270 -5.94 19.32 -1.54
CA ARG A 270 -7.11 18.90 -2.29
C ARG A 270 -7.05 19.37 -3.75
N LEU A 271 -6.74 20.64 -3.97
CA LEU A 271 -6.64 21.20 -5.33
C LEU A 271 -5.55 20.51 -6.15
N ALA A 272 -4.43 20.15 -5.53
CA ALA A 272 -3.37 19.39 -6.20
C ALA A 272 -3.83 17.98 -6.60
N GLY A 273 -4.62 17.29 -5.77
CA GLY A 273 -5.17 15.98 -6.08
C GLY A 273 -6.33 16.00 -7.11
N ASP A 274 -7.07 17.12 -7.22
CA ASP A 274 -8.16 17.28 -8.18
C ASP A 274 -7.69 17.81 -9.55
N SER A 275 -6.48 18.39 -9.63
CA SER A 275 -5.91 18.91 -10.87
C SER A 275 -5.12 17.80 -11.61
N GLU A 276 -5.23 17.77 -12.94
CA GLU A 276 -4.35 16.97 -13.82
C GLU A 276 -2.92 17.58 -13.85
N ARG A 277 -2.29 17.73 -12.67
CA ARG A 277 -0.94 18.30 -12.62
C ARG A 277 0.06 17.34 -13.23
N SER A 278 0.86 17.88 -14.15
CA SER A 278 2.07 17.23 -14.64
C SER A 278 3.07 17.08 -13.48
N ALA A 279 3.74 15.93 -13.42
CA ALA A 279 4.75 15.58 -12.41
C ALA A 279 5.95 16.56 -12.32
N SER A 280 6.01 17.56 -13.21
CA SER A 280 7.10 18.55 -13.31
C SER A 280 6.86 19.86 -12.56
N ASP A 281 5.67 20.07 -12.00
CA ASP A 281 5.35 21.34 -11.36
C ASP A 281 5.80 21.36 -9.89
N ALA A 282 6.47 22.47 -9.55
CA ALA A 282 7.02 22.88 -8.26
C ALA A 282 6.33 22.29 -7.01
N ALA A 283 7.13 21.98 -5.97
CA ALA A 283 6.81 21.60 -4.60
C ALA A 283 5.37 21.09 -4.36
N ASP A 284 5.20 19.76 -4.27
CA ASP A 284 3.91 19.17 -3.87
C ASP A 284 3.55 19.64 -2.45
N PRO A 285 2.43 20.41 -2.26
CA PRO A 285 2.07 20.95 -0.95
C PRO A 285 1.89 19.86 0.11
N ALA A 286 1.46 18.66 -0.27
CA ALA A 286 1.29 17.55 0.65
C ALA A 286 2.65 17.03 1.15
N VAL A 287 3.65 16.94 0.27
CA VAL A 287 5.02 16.54 0.61
C VAL A 287 5.67 17.57 1.52
N GLU A 288 5.49 18.86 1.24
CA GLU A 288 6.00 19.94 2.10
C GLU A 288 5.42 19.87 3.52
N LEU A 289 4.10 19.64 3.65
CA LEU A 289 3.42 19.51 4.93
C LEU A 289 3.77 18.25 5.71
N ALA A 290 4.25 17.21 5.02
CA ALA A 290 4.62 15.92 5.60
C ALA A 290 6.14 15.71 5.70
N ARG A 291 6.96 16.74 5.52
CA ARG A 291 8.43 16.65 5.49
C ARG A 291 8.98 15.91 6.72
N ASP A 292 8.60 16.34 7.91
CA ASP A 292 9.09 15.74 9.17
C ASP A 292 8.67 14.27 9.31
N ILE A 293 7.47 13.93 8.82
CA ILE A 293 6.97 12.54 8.80
C ILE A 293 7.86 11.67 7.92
N ILE A 294 8.22 12.15 6.73
CA ILE A 294 9.04 11.43 5.77
C ILE A 294 10.48 11.29 6.32
N ASP A 295 11.03 12.34 6.96
CA ASP A 295 12.34 12.29 7.63
C ASP A 295 12.37 11.20 8.70
N THR A 296 11.35 11.17 9.57
CA THR A 296 11.23 10.17 10.63
C THR A 296 11.09 8.75 10.06
N ILE A 297 10.34 8.57 8.98
CA ILE A 297 10.19 7.26 8.32
C ILE A 297 11.55 6.78 7.77
N GLU A 298 12.33 7.64 7.10
CA GLU A 298 13.67 7.27 6.63
C GLU A 298 14.59 6.88 7.78
N GLU A 299 14.58 7.62 8.89
CA GLU A 299 15.37 7.28 10.07
C GLU A 299 14.97 5.94 10.71
N CYS A 300 13.65 5.68 10.82
CA CYS A 300 13.13 4.43 11.36
C CYS A 300 13.48 3.21 10.48
N THR A 301 13.49 3.39 9.17
CA THR A 301 13.79 2.30 8.22
C THR A 301 15.30 2.08 8.06
N ALA A 302 16.12 3.13 8.15
CA ALA A 302 17.58 3.02 8.08
C ALA A 302 18.18 2.25 9.27
N LYS A 303 17.58 2.34 10.47
CA LYS A 303 18.04 1.62 11.67
C LYS A 303 17.85 0.10 11.61
N LYS A 304 17.11 -0.42 10.65
CA LYS A 304 16.91 -1.88 10.47
C LYS A 304 18.06 -2.54 9.71
N ASP A 305 18.89 -1.76 9.03
CA ASP A 305 19.98 -2.26 8.18
C ASP A 305 21.33 -2.35 8.91
N GLY A 306 21.42 -2.02 10.19
CA GLY A 306 22.60 -2.09 11.05
C GLY A 306 22.40 -3.04 12.21
#